data_2951344c6cc14964e0ba17bfa949ef19
#
_entry.id   2951344c6cc14964e0ba17bfa949ef19
#
_cell.length_a   1.000
_cell.length_b   1.000
_cell.length_c   1.000
_cell.angle_alpha   90.00
_cell.angle_beta   90.00
_cell.angle_gamma   90.00
#
_symmetry.space_group_name_H-M   'P 1'
#
loop_
_entity.id
_entity.type
_entity.pdbx_description
1 polymer ?
#
loop_
_entity_poly.entity_id
_entity_poly.type
_entity_poly.pdbx_seq_one_letter_code
_entity_poly.pdbx_strand_id
1 'polypeptide(L)' 'LSGKEAGRIAREAGVKTLVLVHIQPWTDPEEVLAAARTEFDGEIILGKAGATFEP' A
#
# COMPACT_ATOMS: atom_id res chain seq x y z
N LEU A 1 6.87 -5.77 5.23
CA LEU A 1 5.45 -5.44 5.14
C LEU A 1 4.94 -5.76 3.74
N SER A 2 3.96 -6.63 3.63
CA SER A 2 3.40 -6.97 2.33
C SER A 2 2.37 -5.92 1.91
N GLY A 3 2.04 -5.89 0.59
CA GLY A 3 1.01 -4.99 0.10
C GLY A 3 -0.34 -5.26 0.74
N LYS A 4 -0.66 -6.53 0.95
CA LYS A 4 -1.91 -6.91 1.60
C LYS A 4 -1.99 -6.41 3.04
N GLU A 5 -0.90 -6.55 3.79
CA GLU A 5 -0.85 -6.06 5.16
C GLU A 5 -0.97 -4.53 5.21
N ALA A 6 -0.27 -3.85 4.32
CA ALA A 6 -0.35 -2.38 4.26
C ALA A 6 -1.76 -1.93 3.94
N GLY A 7 -2.42 -2.60 3.00
CA GLY A 7 -3.80 -2.30 2.64
C GLY A 7 -4.75 -2.50 3.82
N ARG A 8 -4.57 -3.61 4.54
CA ARG A 8 -5.42 -3.89 5.69
C ARG A 8 -5.23 -2.85 6.79
N ILE A 9 -3.98 -2.49 7.07
CA ILE A 9 -3.69 -1.48 8.08
C ILE A 9 -4.30 -0.13 7.69
N ALA A 10 -4.18 0.25 6.42
CA ALA A 10 -4.76 1.50 5.93
C ALA A 10 -6.29 1.49 6.08
N ARG A 11 -6.92 0.36 5.78
CA ARG A 11 -8.37 0.24 5.92
C ARG A 11 -8.78 0.38 7.39
N GLU A 12 -8.07 -0.31 8.28
CA GLU A 12 -8.39 -0.27 9.70
C GLU A 12 -8.14 1.10 10.31
N ALA A 13 -7.14 1.82 9.79
CA ALA A 13 -6.85 3.17 10.25
C ALA A 13 -7.82 4.22 9.71
N GLY A 14 -8.60 3.88 8.67
CA GLY A 14 -9.57 4.80 8.10
C GLY A 14 -8.95 5.92 7.29
N VAL A 15 -7.75 5.71 6.74
CA VAL A 15 -7.08 6.73 5.93
C VAL A 15 -7.68 6.78 4.53
N LYS A 16 -7.48 7.91 3.84
CA LYS A 16 -7.99 8.09 2.48
C LYS A 16 -6.99 7.64 1.43
N THR A 17 -5.71 7.75 1.71
CA THR A 17 -4.65 7.47 0.76
C THR A 17 -3.59 6.61 1.43
N LEU A 18 -3.18 5.56 0.73
CA LEU A 18 -2.09 4.69 1.14
C LEU A 18 -0.92 4.91 0.18
N VAL A 19 0.23 5.29 0.71
CA VAL A 19 1.44 5.44 -0.09
C VAL A 19 2.35 4.26 0.22
N LEU A 20 2.58 3.42 -0.79
CA LEU A 20 3.47 2.27 -0.69
C LEU A 20 4.82 2.64 -1.26
N VAL A 21 5.85 2.48 -0.46
CA VAL A 21 7.20 2.85 -0.85
C VAL A 21 8.15 1.73 -0.42
N HIS A 22 9.41 1.81 -0.84
CA HIS A 22 10.41 0.81 -0.49
C HIS A 22 10.05 -0.58 -1.01
N ILE A 23 9.61 -0.63 -2.27
CA ILE A 23 9.34 -1.90 -2.92
C ILE A 23 10.68 -2.53 -3.31
N GLN A 24 10.86 -3.79 -2.96
CA GLN A 24 12.10 -4.50 -3.25
C GLN A 24 12.31 -4.60 -4.76
N PRO A 25 13.57 -4.56 -5.24
CA PRO A 25 13.83 -4.61 -6.69
C PRO A 25 13.29 -5.86 -7.37
N TRP A 26 13.15 -6.96 -6.63
CA TRP A 26 12.67 -8.22 -7.18
C TRP A 26 11.14 -8.37 -7.07
N THR A 27 10.45 -7.37 -6.52
CA THR A 27 9.00 -7.42 -6.33
C THR A 27 8.32 -6.67 -7.47
N ASP A 28 7.33 -7.28 -8.08
CA ASP A 28 6.53 -6.64 -9.11
C ASP A 28 5.63 -5.58 -8.46
N PRO A 29 5.77 -4.29 -8.80
CA PRO A 29 4.93 -3.25 -8.22
C PRO A 29 3.43 -3.47 -8.45
N GLU A 30 3.07 -4.07 -9.58
CA GLU A 30 1.65 -4.32 -9.86
C GLU A 30 1.08 -5.40 -8.97
N GLU A 31 1.88 -6.39 -8.59
CA GLU A 31 1.44 -7.39 -7.64
C GLU A 31 1.21 -6.78 -6.26
N VAL A 32 2.11 -5.89 -5.83
CA VAL A 32 1.96 -5.19 -4.56
C VAL A 32 0.70 -4.34 -4.57
N LEU A 33 0.48 -3.62 -5.66
CA LEU A 33 -0.71 -2.78 -5.81
C LEU A 33 -1.99 -3.61 -5.77
N ALA A 34 -2.01 -4.72 -6.50
CA ALA A 34 -3.17 -5.60 -6.53
C ALA A 34 -3.46 -6.19 -5.15
N ALA A 35 -2.41 -6.61 -4.44
CA ALA A 35 -2.56 -7.15 -3.10
C ALA A 35 -3.13 -6.11 -2.14
N ALA A 36 -2.65 -4.87 -2.22
CA ALA A 36 -3.16 -3.80 -1.37
C ALA A 36 -4.63 -3.50 -1.68
N ARG A 37 -5.01 -3.55 -2.96
CA ARG A 37 -6.39 -3.28 -3.35
C ARG A 37 -7.38 -4.34 -2.88
N THR A 38 -6.92 -5.53 -2.54
CA THR A 38 -7.81 -6.54 -1.98
C THR A 38 -8.28 -6.15 -0.58
N GLU A 39 -7.54 -5.28 0.10
CA GLU A 39 -7.85 -4.90 1.47
C GLU A 39 -8.20 -3.43 1.63
N PHE A 40 -7.86 -2.60 0.64
CA PHE A 40 -8.04 -1.15 0.75
C PHE A 40 -8.53 -0.62 -0.59
N ASP A 41 -9.70 0.01 -0.61
CA ASP A 41 -10.30 0.52 -1.84
C ASP A 41 -10.13 2.03 -2.02
N GLY A 42 -9.34 2.67 -1.17
CA GLY A 42 -9.02 4.08 -1.32
C GLY A 42 -7.89 4.28 -2.34
N GLU A 43 -7.33 5.48 -2.37
CA GLU A 43 -6.24 5.79 -3.28
C GLU A 43 -4.95 5.12 -2.83
N ILE A 44 -4.26 4.48 -3.76
CA ILE A 44 -2.97 3.83 -3.48
C ILE A 44 -1.93 4.43 -4.41
N ILE A 45 -0.85 4.95 -3.83
CA ILE A 45 0.25 5.57 -4.57
C ILE A 45 1.52 4.78 -4.31
N LEU A 46 2.27 4.49 -5.37
CA LEU A 46 3.58 3.85 -5.23
C LEU A 46 4.65 4.93 -5.16
N GLY A 47 5.40 4.95 -4.07
CA GLY A 47 6.46 5.93 -3.83
C GLY A 47 7.84 5.29 -3.75
N LYS A 48 8.78 5.95 -3.07
CA LYS A 48 10.18 5.52 -3.09
C LYS A 48 10.78 5.08 -1.77
N ALA A 49 10.19 5.31 -0.63
CA ALA A 49 10.78 4.90 0.65
C ALA A 49 9.73 4.79 1.75
N GLY A 50 9.65 3.63 2.39
CA GLY A 50 8.75 3.39 3.51
C GLY A 50 7.28 3.30 3.08
N ALA A 51 6.37 3.27 4.00
CA ALA A 51 4.93 3.36 3.72
C ALA A 51 4.34 4.45 4.62
N THR A 52 3.51 5.31 4.06
CA THR A 52 2.85 6.36 4.84
C THR A 52 1.36 6.35 4.56
N PHE A 53 0.60 6.94 5.48
CA PHE A 53 -0.84 7.02 5.37
C PHE A 53 -1.25 8.48 5.47
N GLU A 54 -2.18 8.89 4.61
CA GLU A 54 -2.75 10.23 4.67
C GLU A 54 -4.21 10.12 5.08
N PRO A 55 -4.63 10.94 6.03
CA PRO A 55 -6.02 10.92 6.51
C PRO A 55 -7.04 11.34 5.46
#